data_89b7d61e54a81de084bfcbf29180b2b0
#
_entry.id   89b7d61e54a81de084bfcbf29180b2b0
#
_cell.length_a   1.000
_cell.length_b   1.000
_cell.length_c   1.000
_cell.angle_alpha   90.00
_cell.angle_beta   90.00
_cell.angle_gamma   90.00
#
_symmetry.space_group_name_H-M   'P 1'
#
loop_
_entity.id
_entity.type
_entity.pdbx_description
1 polymer ?
#
loop_
_entity_poly.entity_id
_entity_poly.type
_entity_poly.pdbx_seq_one_letter_code
_entity_poly.pdbx_strand_id
1 'polypeptide(L)'
;MNTVKVRNIEIGSGVPKICVPIVGVTKDEIIAEAKTFDSIPVDVVEWRVDWFEGVFEFDKVEDVLKDLREALGETPILFTFRTSKEGGEKAIEAEPYKELNIAAAKTGYVDLVDVEAFTGDEIVKEIVAAAHECGVKVVASNHDFDKTPEKDEIVRRLCKMQELGADIPKIAVMPTCRRDVLTLLCATEEMYTEHADRPIITMSMAGTGLISRLCGEVFGSALTFGAVGKVSAPGQMGIEDLTTVLGLLHKSL
;
A
#
# COMPACT_ATOMS: atom_id res chain seq x y z
N MET A 1 12.52 13.22 -9.33
CA MET A 1 11.47 12.18 -9.17
C MET A 1 10.11 12.83 -9.31
N ASN A 2 9.20 12.23 -10.07
CA ASN A 2 7.83 12.72 -10.20
C ASN A 2 7.02 12.32 -8.98
N THR A 3 6.12 13.20 -8.53
CA THR A 3 5.17 12.90 -7.46
C THR A 3 3.88 12.29 -8.03
N VAL A 4 3.09 11.63 -7.19
CA VAL A 4 1.78 11.08 -7.56
C VAL A 4 0.70 11.83 -6.80
N LYS A 5 -0.11 12.59 -7.54
CA LYS A 5 -1.25 13.31 -6.98
C LYS A 5 -2.46 12.38 -6.91
N VAL A 6 -3.05 12.29 -5.72
CA VAL A 6 -4.27 11.53 -5.46
C VAL A 6 -5.19 12.42 -4.65
N ARG A 7 -6.32 12.84 -5.24
CA ARG A 7 -7.26 13.81 -4.63
C ARG A 7 -6.54 15.05 -4.08
N ASN A 8 -6.57 15.24 -2.77
CA ASN A 8 -6.02 16.36 -2.03
C ASN A 8 -4.59 16.14 -1.51
N ILE A 9 -3.98 14.98 -1.76
CA ILE A 9 -2.62 14.66 -1.32
C ILE A 9 -1.67 14.49 -2.49
N GLU A 10 -0.38 14.63 -2.20
CA GLU A 10 0.72 14.42 -3.13
C GLU A 10 1.72 13.44 -2.50
N ILE A 11 1.80 12.22 -3.05
CA ILE A 11 2.69 11.16 -2.58
C ILE A 11 4.07 11.37 -3.23
N GLY A 12 5.13 11.31 -2.44
CA GLY A 12 6.50 11.55 -2.90
C GLY A 12 6.99 12.98 -2.69
N SER A 13 6.21 13.81 -1.99
CA SER A 13 6.58 15.17 -1.62
C SER A 13 6.48 15.36 -0.11
N GLY A 14 7.54 15.87 0.51
CA GLY A 14 7.62 16.17 1.96
C GLY A 14 7.57 14.90 2.82
N VAL A 15 6.91 15.02 3.98
CA VAL A 15 6.75 13.91 4.94
C VAL A 15 6.09 12.71 4.26
N PRO A 16 6.58 11.47 4.47
CA PRO A 16 5.91 10.27 3.99
C PRO A 16 4.46 10.21 4.41
N LYS A 17 3.57 9.87 3.48
CA LYS A 17 2.13 9.78 3.76
C LYS A 17 1.83 8.60 4.68
N ILE A 18 0.83 8.75 5.53
CA ILE A 18 0.39 7.70 6.45
C ILE A 18 -0.82 7.00 5.87
N CYS A 19 -0.67 5.70 5.61
CA CYS A 19 -1.75 4.81 5.19
C CYS A 19 -2.25 3.99 6.39
N VAL A 20 -3.56 3.89 6.55
CA VAL A 20 -4.17 3.06 7.62
C VAL A 20 -5.07 2.01 6.99
N PRO A 21 -4.87 0.71 7.32
CA PRO A 21 -5.69 -0.36 6.80
C PRO A 21 -7.00 -0.51 7.58
N ILE A 22 -8.09 -0.82 6.86
CA ILE A 22 -9.36 -1.34 7.37
C ILE A 22 -9.39 -2.85 7.12
N VAL A 23 -9.65 -3.62 8.17
CA VAL A 23 -9.67 -5.10 8.15
C VAL A 23 -10.95 -5.69 8.74
N GLY A 24 -12.05 -4.96 8.67
CA GLY A 24 -13.38 -5.46 9.05
C GLY A 24 -13.81 -6.67 8.20
N VAL A 25 -14.52 -7.60 8.80
CA VAL A 25 -15.03 -8.82 8.13
C VAL A 25 -16.42 -8.57 7.56
N THR A 26 -17.24 -7.79 8.23
CA THR A 26 -18.59 -7.41 7.78
C THR A 26 -18.63 -5.96 7.32
N LYS A 27 -19.64 -5.59 6.51
CA LYS A 27 -19.86 -4.21 6.08
C LYS A 27 -19.97 -3.25 7.28
N ASP A 28 -20.71 -3.63 8.30
CA ASP A 28 -20.92 -2.79 9.48
C ASP A 28 -19.60 -2.51 10.24
N GLU A 29 -18.74 -3.53 10.38
CA GLU A 29 -17.40 -3.37 10.96
C GLU A 29 -16.53 -2.43 10.14
N ILE A 30 -16.51 -2.61 8.82
CA ILE A 30 -15.72 -1.80 7.88
C ILE A 30 -16.12 -0.32 7.96
N ILE A 31 -17.42 -0.03 7.92
CA ILE A 31 -17.92 1.34 7.97
C ILE A 31 -17.78 1.96 9.38
N ALA A 32 -17.94 1.16 10.43
CA ALA A 32 -17.67 1.63 11.79
C ALA A 32 -16.20 2.01 11.98
N GLU A 33 -15.26 1.21 11.46
CA GLU A 33 -13.83 1.51 11.48
C GLU A 33 -13.51 2.77 10.68
N ALA A 34 -14.04 2.93 9.46
CA ALA A 34 -13.86 4.11 8.63
C ALA A 34 -14.27 5.41 9.33
N LYS A 35 -15.39 5.41 10.04
CA LYS A 35 -15.89 6.59 10.80
C LYS A 35 -14.98 7.01 11.94
N THR A 36 -14.11 6.15 12.44
CA THR A 36 -13.13 6.53 13.47
C THR A 36 -12.03 7.45 12.94
N PHE A 37 -11.84 7.51 11.62
CA PHE A 37 -10.74 8.25 10.98
C PHE A 37 -11.00 9.76 10.84
N ASP A 38 -12.24 10.24 11.05
CA ASP A 38 -12.58 11.67 10.95
C ASP A 38 -11.72 12.57 11.87
N SER A 39 -11.25 12.03 13.00
CA SER A 39 -10.47 12.75 14.02
C SER A 39 -8.98 12.39 14.02
N ILE A 40 -8.52 11.59 13.07
CA ILE A 40 -7.18 11.01 13.05
C ILE A 40 -6.44 11.51 11.78
N PRO A 41 -5.16 11.88 11.85
CA PRO A 41 -4.39 12.34 10.69
C PRO A 41 -4.02 11.17 9.75
N VAL A 42 -4.97 10.77 8.91
CA VAL A 42 -4.79 9.71 7.90
C VAL A 42 -4.71 10.36 6.52
N ASP A 43 -3.67 10.03 5.75
CA ASP A 43 -3.54 10.51 4.37
C ASP A 43 -4.21 9.56 3.36
N VAL A 44 -4.13 8.24 3.59
CA VAL A 44 -4.71 7.19 2.74
C VAL A 44 -5.36 6.12 3.60
N VAL A 45 -6.53 5.67 3.23
CA VAL A 45 -7.17 4.50 3.84
C VAL A 45 -7.04 3.31 2.90
N GLU A 46 -6.42 2.22 3.37
CA GLU A 46 -6.35 0.96 2.64
C GLU A 46 -7.52 0.07 3.04
N TRP A 47 -8.45 -0.24 2.13
CA TRP A 47 -9.41 -1.30 2.41
C TRP A 47 -8.84 -2.66 2.01
N ARG A 48 -8.57 -3.52 3.01
CA ARG A 48 -8.13 -4.90 2.87
C ARG A 48 -9.34 -5.80 2.58
N VAL A 49 -9.78 -5.81 1.33
CA VAL A 49 -11.00 -6.52 0.91
C VAL A 49 -10.90 -8.04 1.07
N ASP A 50 -9.69 -8.58 1.13
CA ASP A 50 -9.45 -10.00 1.40
C ASP A 50 -9.98 -10.47 2.77
N TRP A 51 -10.16 -9.57 3.75
CA TRP A 51 -10.82 -9.84 5.03
C TRP A 51 -12.34 -9.92 4.90
N PHE A 52 -12.92 -9.17 3.98
CA PHE A 52 -14.38 -9.06 3.84
C PHE A 52 -15.01 -10.40 3.47
N GLU A 53 -16.05 -10.83 4.21
CA GLU A 53 -16.73 -12.11 3.99
C GLU A 53 -17.37 -12.22 2.59
N GLY A 54 -17.90 -11.13 2.06
CA GLY A 54 -18.58 -11.01 0.77
C GLY A 54 -17.67 -10.71 -0.43
N VAL A 55 -16.33 -10.80 -0.32
CA VAL A 55 -15.39 -10.35 -1.34
C VAL A 55 -15.55 -10.97 -2.74
N PHE A 56 -16.09 -12.19 -2.82
CA PHE A 56 -16.34 -12.87 -4.10
C PHE A 56 -17.71 -12.56 -4.72
N GLU A 57 -18.49 -11.69 -4.08
CA GLU A 57 -19.77 -11.18 -4.58
C GLU A 57 -19.62 -9.68 -4.88
N PHE A 58 -19.31 -9.35 -6.15
CA PHE A 58 -18.90 -8.00 -6.49
C PHE A 58 -19.95 -6.93 -6.13
N ASP A 59 -21.23 -7.24 -6.27
CA ASP A 59 -22.31 -6.33 -5.86
C ASP A 59 -22.20 -5.92 -4.39
N LYS A 60 -21.76 -6.84 -3.51
CA LYS A 60 -21.50 -6.56 -2.10
C LYS A 60 -20.24 -5.72 -1.91
N VAL A 61 -19.20 -5.97 -2.70
CA VAL A 61 -17.97 -5.16 -2.69
C VAL A 61 -18.28 -3.72 -3.11
N GLU A 62 -19.03 -3.53 -4.18
CA GLU A 62 -19.43 -2.21 -4.66
C GLU A 62 -20.29 -1.47 -3.63
N ASP A 63 -21.24 -2.16 -2.98
CA ASP A 63 -22.08 -1.60 -1.93
C ASP A 63 -21.26 -1.12 -0.71
N VAL A 64 -20.21 -1.86 -0.33
CA VAL A 64 -19.27 -1.43 0.72
C VAL A 64 -18.45 -0.23 0.24
N LEU A 65 -17.91 -0.25 -1.00
CA LEU A 65 -17.11 0.85 -1.55
C LEU A 65 -17.87 2.17 -1.59
N LYS A 66 -19.16 2.12 -1.94
CA LYS A 66 -20.03 3.29 -1.94
C LYS A 66 -20.13 3.91 -0.54
N ASP A 67 -20.43 3.11 0.47
CA ASP A 67 -20.58 3.59 1.84
C ASP A 67 -19.22 4.01 2.45
N LEU A 68 -18.11 3.33 2.08
CA LEU A 68 -16.75 3.75 2.45
C LEU A 68 -16.42 5.13 1.87
N ARG A 69 -16.76 5.38 0.59
CA ARG A 69 -16.55 6.69 -0.02
C ARG A 69 -17.37 7.77 0.65
N GLU A 70 -18.61 7.47 1.03
CA GLU A 70 -19.44 8.41 1.80
C GLU A 70 -18.84 8.71 3.17
N ALA A 71 -18.37 7.68 3.89
CA ALA A 71 -17.79 7.83 5.23
C ALA A 71 -16.44 8.56 5.22
N LEU A 72 -15.58 8.30 4.21
CA LEU A 72 -14.22 8.85 4.13
C LEU A 72 -14.13 10.19 3.38
N GLY A 73 -15.21 10.64 2.72
CA GLY A 73 -15.25 11.91 1.99
C GLY A 73 -14.10 12.04 0.97
N GLU A 74 -13.19 12.99 1.18
CA GLU A 74 -12.06 13.26 0.29
C GLU A 74 -10.77 12.47 0.62
N THR A 75 -10.78 11.64 1.66
CA THR A 75 -9.63 10.81 1.99
C THR A 75 -9.43 9.73 0.92
N PRO A 76 -8.24 9.61 0.29
CA PRO A 76 -7.96 8.59 -0.71
C PRO A 76 -8.20 7.17 -0.22
N ILE A 77 -8.85 6.34 -1.06
CA ILE A 77 -9.09 4.92 -0.81
C ILE A 77 -8.15 4.10 -1.69
N LEU A 78 -7.32 3.27 -1.06
CA LEU A 78 -6.52 2.23 -1.68
C LEU A 78 -7.28 0.89 -1.54
N PHE A 79 -7.73 0.33 -2.65
CA PHE A 79 -8.37 -0.97 -2.70
C PHE A 79 -7.31 -2.07 -2.78
N THR A 80 -7.29 -3.00 -1.83
CA THR A 80 -6.27 -4.05 -1.75
C THR A 80 -6.90 -5.43 -1.52
N PHE A 81 -6.83 -6.31 -2.51
CA PHE A 81 -6.99 -7.74 -2.29
C PHE A 81 -5.58 -8.36 -2.12
N ARG A 82 -5.18 -8.61 -0.88
CA ARG A 82 -3.94 -9.32 -0.60
C ARG A 82 -4.20 -10.82 -0.70
N THR A 83 -3.46 -11.50 -1.61
CA THR A 83 -3.62 -12.95 -1.76
C THR A 83 -2.95 -13.70 -0.60
N SER A 84 -3.41 -14.91 -0.34
CA SER A 84 -2.77 -15.78 0.67
C SER A 84 -1.32 -16.13 0.33
N LYS A 85 -0.90 -15.98 -0.93
CA LYS A 85 0.49 -16.16 -1.36
C LYS A 85 1.42 -15.06 -0.83
N GLU A 86 0.87 -13.87 -0.60
CA GLU A 86 1.59 -12.70 -0.08
C GLU A 86 1.07 -12.27 1.32
N GLY A 87 0.56 -13.23 2.11
CA GLY A 87 0.18 -13.03 3.51
C GLY A 87 -1.22 -12.47 3.74
N GLY A 88 -2.11 -12.57 2.76
CA GLY A 88 -3.52 -12.22 2.90
C GLY A 88 -4.39 -13.38 3.39
N GLU A 89 -5.68 -13.08 3.61
CA GLU A 89 -6.64 -14.02 4.22
C GLU A 89 -7.20 -15.03 3.23
N LYS A 90 -7.28 -14.71 1.93
CA LYS A 90 -7.94 -15.56 0.94
C LYS A 90 -7.08 -15.80 -0.29
N ALA A 91 -7.23 -16.99 -0.86
CA ALA A 91 -6.69 -17.32 -2.17
C ALA A 91 -7.65 -16.84 -3.27
N ILE A 92 -7.08 -16.47 -4.40
CA ILE A 92 -7.81 -16.11 -5.62
C ILE A 92 -6.93 -16.47 -6.83
N GLU A 93 -7.56 -16.91 -7.92
CA GLU A 93 -6.84 -17.15 -9.17
C GLU A 93 -6.59 -15.85 -9.92
N ALA A 94 -5.61 -15.85 -10.83
CA ALA A 94 -5.14 -14.64 -11.51
C ALA A 94 -6.23 -13.90 -12.29
N GLU A 95 -7.10 -14.62 -12.99
CA GLU A 95 -8.18 -14.02 -13.79
C GLU A 95 -9.25 -13.35 -12.91
N PRO A 96 -9.87 -14.05 -11.91
CA PRO A 96 -10.77 -13.39 -10.96
C PRO A 96 -10.12 -12.24 -10.18
N TYR A 97 -8.81 -12.33 -9.85
CA TYR A 97 -8.07 -11.24 -9.23
C TYR A 97 -8.03 -10.00 -10.12
N LYS A 98 -7.73 -10.18 -11.41
CA LYS A 98 -7.76 -9.10 -12.40
C LYS A 98 -9.16 -8.47 -12.50
N GLU A 99 -10.19 -9.33 -12.67
CA GLU A 99 -11.58 -8.87 -12.80
C GLU A 99 -12.01 -8.04 -11.59
N LEU A 100 -11.68 -8.48 -10.37
CA LEU A 100 -12.02 -7.78 -9.14
C LEU A 100 -11.36 -6.40 -9.07
N ASN A 101 -10.05 -6.28 -9.38
CA ASN A 101 -9.34 -5.00 -9.37
C ASN A 101 -9.88 -4.03 -10.43
N ILE A 102 -10.14 -4.52 -11.65
CA ILE A 102 -10.71 -3.73 -12.74
C ILE A 102 -12.14 -3.26 -12.39
N ALA A 103 -12.94 -4.14 -11.82
CA ALA A 103 -14.30 -3.79 -11.42
C ALA A 103 -14.28 -2.72 -10.32
N ALA A 104 -13.41 -2.86 -9.30
CA ALA A 104 -13.24 -1.84 -8.25
C ALA A 104 -12.82 -0.48 -8.84
N ALA A 105 -11.88 -0.44 -9.77
CA ALA A 105 -11.44 0.79 -10.43
C ALA A 105 -12.58 1.47 -11.20
N LYS A 106 -13.48 0.69 -11.83
CA LYS A 106 -14.62 1.20 -12.60
C LYS A 106 -15.75 1.78 -11.76
N THR A 107 -15.82 1.49 -10.46
CA THR A 107 -16.88 2.04 -9.59
C THR A 107 -16.81 3.55 -9.42
N GLY A 108 -15.63 4.16 -9.58
CA GLY A 108 -15.39 5.58 -9.29
C GLY A 108 -15.29 5.89 -7.79
N TYR A 109 -15.31 4.87 -6.92
CA TYR A 109 -15.23 5.04 -5.45
C TYR A 109 -13.81 4.91 -4.92
N VAL A 110 -12.89 4.29 -5.68
CA VAL A 110 -11.49 4.10 -5.29
C VAL A 110 -10.56 5.06 -6.01
N ASP A 111 -9.44 5.38 -5.39
CA ASP A 111 -8.45 6.32 -5.95
C ASP A 111 -7.16 5.59 -6.32
N LEU A 112 -6.87 4.48 -5.62
CA LEU A 112 -5.74 3.60 -5.88
C LEU A 112 -6.18 2.14 -5.82
N VAL A 113 -5.50 1.28 -6.58
CA VAL A 113 -5.57 -0.19 -6.45
C VAL A 113 -4.20 -0.76 -6.17
N ASP A 114 -4.10 -1.73 -5.24
CA ASP A 114 -2.88 -2.50 -4.98
C ASP A 114 -2.88 -3.75 -5.86
N VAL A 115 -1.83 -3.93 -6.65
CA VAL A 115 -1.69 -5.04 -7.59
C VAL A 115 -0.41 -5.81 -7.30
N GLU A 116 -0.53 -7.10 -6.95
CA GLU A 116 0.62 -7.97 -6.72
C GLU A 116 1.40 -8.17 -8.03
N ALA A 117 2.62 -7.64 -8.10
CA ALA A 117 3.42 -7.50 -9.31
C ALA A 117 3.85 -8.84 -9.95
N PHE A 118 3.79 -9.94 -9.16
CA PHE A 118 4.22 -11.27 -9.60
C PHE A 118 3.05 -12.24 -9.87
N THR A 119 1.84 -11.72 -10.02
CA THR A 119 0.66 -12.51 -10.45
C THR A 119 0.73 -12.91 -11.93
N GLY A 120 1.54 -12.19 -12.72
CA GLY A 120 1.76 -12.39 -14.16
C GLY A 120 1.81 -11.06 -14.89
N ASP A 121 2.82 -10.86 -15.74
CA ASP A 121 3.10 -9.55 -16.35
C ASP A 121 1.92 -9.01 -17.17
N GLU A 122 1.25 -9.86 -17.94
CA GLU A 122 0.11 -9.44 -18.75
C GLU A 122 -1.11 -9.09 -17.88
N ILE A 123 -1.38 -9.88 -16.84
CA ILE A 123 -2.44 -9.59 -15.86
C ILE A 123 -2.21 -8.22 -15.21
N VAL A 124 -0.99 -7.95 -14.77
CA VAL A 124 -0.64 -6.66 -14.15
C VAL A 124 -0.83 -5.50 -15.13
N LYS A 125 -0.33 -5.64 -16.37
CA LYS A 125 -0.48 -4.61 -17.41
C LYS A 125 -1.95 -4.33 -17.76
N GLU A 126 -2.79 -5.36 -17.83
CA GLU A 126 -4.23 -5.20 -18.10
C GLU A 126 -4.92 -4.45 -16.95
N ILE A 127 -4.59 -4.76 -15.68
CA ILE A 127 -5.12 -4.02 -14.53
C ILE A 127 -4.64 -2.57 -14.56
N VAL A 128 -3.34 -2.33 -14.79
CA VAL A 128 -2.76 -0.98 -14.86
C VAL A 128 -3.46 -0.15 -15.93
N ALA A 129 -3.61 -0.68 -17.15
CA ALA A 129 -4.26 0.02 -18.24
C ALA A 129 -5.72 0.38 -17.91
N ALA A 130 -6.50 -0.58 -17.39
CA ALA A 130 -7.89 -0.35 -17.03
C ALA A 130 -8.06 0.63 -15.85
N ALA A 131 -7.18 0.59 -14.86
CA ALA A 131 -7.18 1.53 -13.74
C ALA A 131 -6.88 2.97 -14.24
N HIS A 132 -5.86 3.13 -15.09
CA HIS A 132 -5.51 4.42 -15.68
C HIS A 132 -6.63 5.01 -16.55
N GLU A 133 -7.34 4.18 -17.33
CA GLU A 133 -8.53 4.63 -18.08
C GLU A 133 -9.63 5.20 -17.17
N CYS A 134 -9.72 4.71 -15.93
CA CYS A 134 -10.64 5.22 -14.92
C CYS A 134 -10.06 6.38 -14.09
N GLY A 135 -8.81 6.81 -14.33
CA GLY A 135 -8.12 7.83 -13.54
C GLY A 135 -7.62 7.32 -12.18
N VAL A 136 -7.66 6.01 -11.93
CA VAL A 136 -7.22 5.35 -10.71
C VAL A 136 -5.72 5.06 -10.77
N LYS A 137 -4.99 5.29 -9.67
CA LYS A 137 -3.55 5.05 -9.56
C LYS A 137 -3.26 3.62 -9.13
N VAL A 138 -2.09 3.10 -9.55
CA VAL A 138 -1.70 1.71 -9.27
C VAL A 138 -0.48 1.64 -8.36
N VAL A 139 -0.65 0.99 -7.22
CA VAL A 139 0.44 0.54 -6.36
C VAL A 139 0.76 -0.89 -6.75
N ALA A 140 1.89 -1.12 -7.44
CA ALA A 140 2.34 -2.50 -7.68
C ALA A 140 3.15 -2.99 -6.49
N SER A 141 2.75 -4.10 -5.92
CA SER A 141 3.30 -4.58 -4.65
C SER A 141 3.93 -5.97 -4.73
N ASN A 142 4.85 -6.22 -3.81
CA ASN A 142 5.38 -7.55 -3.52
C ASN A 142 5.70 -7.68 -2.02
N HIS A 143 5.33 -8.81 -1.44
CA HIS A 143 5.54 -9.11 -0.02
C HIS A 143 6.29 -10.43 0.11
N ASP A 144 7.43 -10.39 0.78
CA ASP A 144 8.22 -11.59 1.12
C ASP A 144 8.17 -11.78 2.64
N PHE A 145 7.33 -12.71 3.08
CA PHE A 145 7.12 -13.01 4.51
C PHE A 145 8.18 -13.96 5.08
N ASP A 146 9.04 -14.53 4.24
CA ASP A 146 10.02 -15.52 4.66
C ASP A 146 11.39 -14.91 4.93
N LYS A 147 11.78 -13.89 4.14
CA LYS A 147 13.13 -13.30 4.17
C LYS A 147 13.18 -11.89 3.60
N THR A 148 14.34 -11.27 3.75
CA THR A 148 14.78 -10.10 2.99
C THR A 148 15.68 -10.58 1.85
N PRO A 149 15.29 -10.39 0.58
CA PRO A 149 16.15 -10.67 -0.57
C PRO A 149 17.43 -9.82 -0.56
N GLU A 150 18.41 -10.23 -1.37
CA GLU A 150 19.61 -9.42 -1.61
C GLU A 150 19.23 -8.05 -2.20
N LYS A 151 20.07 -7.03 -1.93
CA LYS A 151 19.83 -5.64 -2.33
C LYS A 151 19.45 -5.51 -3.81
N ASP A 152 20.26 -6.11 -4.69
CA ASP A 152 20.06 -6.01 -6.14
C ASP A 152 18.74 -6.66 -6.61
N GLU A 153 18.30 -7.69 -5.92
CA GLU A 153 17.00 -8.32 -6.19
C GLU A 153 15.82 -7.44 -5.76
N ILE A 154 15.95 -6.72 -4.64
CA ILE A 154 14.93 -5.75 -4.21
C ILE A 154 14.82 -4.62 -5.24
N VAL A 155 15.95 -4.03 -5.66
CA VAL A 155 16.01 -2.99 -6.69
C VAL A 155 15.41 -3.50 -8.01
N ARG A 156 15.80 -4.69 -8.45
CA ARG A 156 15.25 -5.32 -9.67
C ARG A 156 13.73 -5.49 -9.63
N ARG A 157 13.17 -5.91 -8.49
CA ARG A 157 11.71 -6.05 -8.32
C ARG A 157 11.01 -4.70 -8.42
N LEU A 158 11.54 -3.67 -7.79
CA LEU A 158 10.98 -2.31 -7.86
C LEU A 158 11.07 -1.71 -9.27
N CYS A 159 12.19 -1.89 -9.98
CA CYS A 159 12.33 -1.49 -11.38
C CYS A 159 11.31 -2.20 -12.28
N LYS A 160 11.13 -3.51 -12.10
CA LYS A 160 10.11 -4.27 -12.85
C LYS A 160 8.71 -3.69 -12.65
N MET A 161 8.35 -3.27 -11.44
CA MET A 161 7.05 -2.65 -11.17
C MET A 161 6.87 -1.33 -11.93
N GLN A 162 7.93 -0.52 -12.07
CA GLN A 162 7.91 0.67 -12.93
C GLN A 162 7.71 0.28 -14.40
N GLU A 163 8.43 -0.72 -14.91
CA GLU A 163 8.34 -1.21 -16.28
C GLU A 163 6.93 -1.76 -16.61
N LEU A 164 6.24 -2.32 -15.64
CA LEU A 164 4.85 -2.76 -15.76
C LEU A 164 3.83 -1.61 -15.78
N GLY A 165 4.30 -0.37 -15.56
CA GLY A 165 3.47 0.84 -15.65
C GLY A 165 2.83 1.29 -14.33
N ALA A 166 3.21 0.70 -13.19
CA ALA A 166 2.68 1.12 -11.89
C ALA A 166 3.04 2.57 -11.56
N ASP A 167 2.14 3.29 -10.89
CA ASP A 167 2.41 4.66 -10.40
C ASP A 167 3.32 4.65 -9.17
N ILE A 168 3.24 3.61 -8.33
CA ILE A 168 3.98 3.50 -7.08
C ILE A 168 4.45 2.04 -6.87
N PRO A 169 5.72 1.71 -7.12
CA PRO A 169 6.30 0.44 -6.71
C PRO A 169 6.35 0.27 -5.20
N LYS A 170 5.98 -0.92 -4.70
CA LYS A 170 5.92 -1.22 -3.27
C LYS A 170 6.55 -2.57 -2.96
N ILE A 171 7.43 -2.63 -1.96
CA ILE A 171 7.98 -3.88 -1.45
C ILE A 171 7.96 -3.93 0.08
N ALA A 172 7.55 -5.07 0.63
CA ALA A 172 7.63 -5.38 2.06
C ALA A 172 8.37 -6.71 2.25
N VAL A 173 9.37 -6.71 3.12
CA VAL A 173 10.25 -7.88 3.31
C VAL A 173 10.37 -8.23 4.78
N MET A 174 10.58 -9.52 5.09
CA MET A 174 10.73 -9.99 6.46
C MET A 174 12.22 -10.03 6.84
N PRO A 175 12.65 -9.24 7.85
CA PRO A 175 14.01 -9.33 8.35
C PRO A 175 14.16 -10.55 9.26
N THR A 176 15.20 -11.35 9.04
CA THR A 176 15.65 -12.43 9.93
C THR A 176 16.71 -11.94 10.90
N CYS A 177 17.39 -10.85 10.57
CA CYS A 177 18.42 -10.21 11.40
C CYS A 177 18.48 -8.69 11.12
N ARG A 178 19.27 -7.97 11.94
CA ARG A 178 19.44 -6.52 11.78
C ARG A 178 20.09 -6.12 10.45
N ARG A 179 20.91 -6.98 9.86
CA ARG A 179 21.55 -6.73 8.57
C ARG A 179 20.52 -6.65 7.44
N ASP A 180 19.46 -7.44 7.53
CA ASP A 180 18.37 -7.43 6.55
C ASP A 180 17.68 -6.05 6.45
N VAL A 181 17.53 -5.39 7.61
CA VAL A 181 16.99 -4.02 7.65
C VAL A 181 17.91 -3.04 6.92
N LEU A 182 19.22 -3.15 7.12
CA LEU A 182 20.22 -2.33 6.41
C LEU A 182 20.19 -2.64 4.90
N THR A 183 20.06 -3.91 4.53
CA THR A 183 19.92 -4.32 3.11
C THR A 183 18.72 -3.64 2.46
N LEU A 184 17.56 -3.63 3.11
CA LEU A 184 16.38 -2.93 2.60
C LEU A 184 16.62 -1.42 2.49
N LEU A 185 17.20 -0.78 3.52
CA LEU A 185 17.46 0.67 3.50
C LEU A 185 18.45 1.05 2.38
N CYS A 186 19.51 0.26 2.18
CA CYS A 186 20.43 0.45 1.06
C CYS A 186 19.73 0.29 -0.30
N ALA A 187 18.86 -0.73 -0.44
CA ALA A 187 18.09 -0.92 -1.66
C ALA A 187 17.10 0.24 -1.91
N THR A 188 16.51 0.77 -0.85
CA THR A 188 15.58 1.92 -0.92
C THR A 188 16.30 3.17 -1.39
N GLU A 189 17.44 3.47 -0.80
CA GLU A 189 18.26 4.62 -1.15
C GLU A 189 18.76 4.54 -2.61
N GLU A 190 19.32 3.39 -3.01
CA GLU A 190 19.77 3.18 -4.39
C GLU A 190 18.62 3.29 -5.39
N MET A 191 17.49 2.63 -5.10
CA MET A 191 16.32 2.75 -5.97
C MET A 191 15.85 4.19 -6.10
N TYR A 192 15.80 4.94 -4.99
CA TYR A 192 15.37 6.34 -4.96
C TYR A 192 16.31 7.26 -5.73
N THR A 193 17.62 7.10 -5.60
CA THR A 193 18.61 8.01 -6.16
C THR A 193 19.00 7.68 -7.60
N GLU A 194 19.01 6.40 -7.97
CA GLU A 194 19.57 5.97 -9.24
C GLU A 194 18.55 5.46 -10.27
N HIS A 195 17.39 4.92 -9.83
CA HIS A 195 16.49 4.19 -10.71
C HIS A 195 15.05 4.70 -10.73
N ALA A 196 14.55 5.26 -9.62
CA ALA A 196 13.15 5.65 -9.54
C ALA A 196 12.88 6.97 -10.26
N ASP A 197 11.88 6.97 -11.14
CA ASP A 197 11.31 8.17 -11.74
C ASP A 197 10.01 8.61 -11.04
N ARG A 198 9.51 7.81 -10.10
CA ARG A 198 8.24 7.96 -9.36
C ARG A 198 8.40 7.55 -7.90
N PRO A 199 7.43 7.89 -7.00
CA PRO A 199 7.50 7.51 -5.60
C PRO A 199 7.57 5.99 -5.43
N ILE A 200 8.32 5.53 -4.43
CA ILE A 200 8.40 4.14 -4.03
C ILE A 200 7.95 3.96 -2.59
N ILE A 201 7.51 2.76 -2.25
CA ILE A 201 7.14 2.36 -0.89
C ILE A 201 7.95 1.14 -0.51
N THR A 202 8.75 1.24 0.53
CA THR A 202 9.57 0.13 1.01
C THR A 202 9.44 -0.03 2.52
N MET A 203 9.41 -1.27 3.00
CA MET A 203 9.37 -1.54 4.42
C MET A 203 9.97 -2.88 4.80
N SER A 204 10.67 -2.91 5.91
CA SER A 204 11.06 -4.12 6.63
C SER A 204 10.01 -4.39 7.70
N MET A 205 9.50 -5.62 7.74
CA MET A 205 8.40 -6.01 8.62
C MET A 205 8.87 -6.31 10.04
N ALA A 206 7.95 -6.68 10.92
CA ALA A 206 8.18 -6.98 12.34
C ALA A 206 8.85 -5.83 13.13
N GLY A 207 9.06 -6.05 14.44
CA GLY A 207 9.64 -5.03 15.31
C GLY A 207 11.09 -4.69 14.97
N THR A 208 11.87 -5.64 14.44
CA THR A 208 13.25 -5.40 13.98
C THR A 208 13.30 -4.42 12.81
N GLY A 209 12.28 -4.46 11.94
CA GLY A 209 12.15 -3.59 10.76
C GLY A 209 11.53 -2.23 11.03
N LEU A 210 11.06 -1.94 12.25
CA LEU A 210 10.29 -0.74 12.59
C LEU A 210 10.95 0.57 12.08
N ILE A 211 12.28 0.68 12.21
CA ILE A 211 13.01 1.87 11.79
C ILE A 211 12.78 2.22 10.31
N SER A 212 12.63 1.24 9.44
CA SER A 212 12.39 1.47 8.01
C SER A 212 11.06 2.20 7.73
N ARG A 213 10.09 2.07 8.64
CA ARG A 213 8.79 2.75 8.55
C ARG A 213 8.85 4.22 8.99
N LEU A 214 9.87 4.57 9.77
CA LEU A 214 10.04 5.89 10.38
C LEU A 214 10.97 6.80 9.58
N CYS A 215 11.93 6.24 8.85
CA CYS A 215 12.99 7.00 8.16
C CYS A 215 12.76 7.16 6.65
N GLY A 216 11.50 7.01 6.18
CA GLY A 216 11.17 7.08 4.76
C GLY A 216 11.59 8.37 4.09
N GLU A 217 11.44 9.52 4.75
CA GLU A 217 11.85 10.83 4.22
C GLU A 217 13.36 10.92 3.96
N VAL A 218 14.16 10.23 4.78
CA VAL A 218 15.64 10.22 4.64
C VAL A 218 16.10 9.26 3.53
N PHE A 219 15.44 8.12 3.39
CA PHE A 219 15.88 7.04 2.50
C PHE A 219 15.07 6.92 1.20
N GLY A 220 13.97 7.67 1.05
CA GLY A 220 13.22 7.74 -0.20
C GLY A 220 11.91 6.93 -0.24
N SER A 221 11.44 6.36 0.89
CA SER A 221 10.12 5.72 0.93
C SER A 221 9.01 6.75 1.18
N ALA A 222 8.07 6.88 0.24
CA ALA A 222 7.11 7.99 0.19
C ALA A 222 5.85 7.78 1.03
N LEU A 223 5.62 6.55 1.55
CA LEU A 223 4.43 6.22 2.33
C LEU A 223 4.77 5.14 3.36
N THR A 224 4.14 5.24 4.52
CA THR A 224 4.27 4.25 5.59
C THR A 224 2.91 3.84 6.12
N PHE A 225 2.83 2.69 6.78
CA PHE A 225 1.60 2.12 7.31
C PHE A 225 1.54 2.26 8.83
N GLY A 226 0.53 2.96 9.31
CA GLY A 226 0.15 3.05 10.71
C GLY A 226 -1.00 2.10 11.07
N ALA A 227 -1.28 1.94 12.34
CA ALA A 227 -2.41 1.16 12.84
C ALA A 227 -3.33 2.02 13.72
N VAL A 228 -4.63 1.78 13.57
CA VAL A 228 -5.67 2.26 14.48
C VAL A 228 -6.39 1.03 15.00
N GLY A 229 -6.20 0.70 16.28
CA GLY A 229 -6.75 -0.53 16.86
C GLY A 229 -6.08 -1.80 16.34
N LYS A 230 -6.69 -2.49 15.37
CA LYS A 230 -6.20 -3.77 14.83
C LYS A 230 -5.09 -3.57 13.79
N VAL A 231 -3.99 -4.31 13.90
CA VAL A 231 -2.90 -4.29 12.93
C VAL A 231 -3.19 -5.21 11.75
N SER A 232 -2.81 -4.82 10.53
CA SER A 232 -2.93 -5.63 9.31
C SER A 232 -1.63 -6.34 8.91
N ALA A 233 -0.50 -5.95 9.51
CA ALA A 233 0.81 -6.52 9.25
C ALA A 233 1.75 -6.38 10.47
N PRO A 234 2.75 -7.27 10.63
CA PRO A 234 3.71 -7.20 11.74
C PRO A 234 4.52 -5.90 11.75
N GLY A 235 4.71 -5.31 12.94
CA GLY A 235 5.56 -4.13 13.14
C GLY A 235 4.93 -2.79 12.76
N GLN A 236 3.60 -2.69 12.62
CA GLN A 236 2.90 -1.42 12.52
C GLN A 236 2.90 -0.69 13.86
N MET A 237 3.12 0.63 13.82
CA MET A 237 3.05 1.53 14.97
C MET A 237 1.68 2.20 15.04
N GLY A 238 1.21 2.54 16.22
CA GLY A 238 0.01 3.37 16.38
C GLY A 238 0.16 4.72 15.67
N ILE A 239 -0.92 5.20 15.07
CA ILE A 239 -0.86 6.38 14.20
C ILE A 239 -0.41 7.65 14.91
N GLU A 240 -0.78 7.85 16.18
CA GLU A 240 -0.39 9.02 16.97
C GLU A 240 1.13 9.11 17.17
N ASP A 241 1.72 7.98 17.58
CA ASP A 241 3.16 7.87 17.76
C ASP A 241 3.89 8.02 16.43
N LEU A 242 3.37 7.36 15.38
CA LEU A 242 3.92 7.43 14.03
C LEU A 242 3.95 8.87 13.51
N THR A 243 2.83 9.58 13.60
CA THR A 243 2.73 10.99 13.20
C THR A 243 3.71 11.88 13.99
N THR A 244 3.81 11.63 15.30
CA THR A 244 4.76 12.38 16.16
C THR A 244 6.20 12.16 15.70
N VAL A 245 6.61 10.92 15.48
CA VAL A 245 8.00 10.60 15.09
C VAL A 245 8.31 11.16 13.70
N LEU A 246 7.44 10.98 12.72
CA LEU A 246 7.64 11.53 11.37
C LEU A 246 7.76 13.08 11.41
N GLY A 247 6.90 13.75 12.20
CA GLY A 247 6.95 15.18 12.37
C GLY A 247 8.23 15.69 13.05
N LEU A 248 8.80 14.92 14.01
CA LEU A 248 10.08 15.26 14.65
C LEU A 248 11.25 15.09 13.68
N LEU A 249 11.26 14.02 12.89
CA LEU A 249 12.28 13.80 11.85
C LEU A 249 12.24 14.92 10.81
N HIS A 250 11.05 15.22 10.27
CA HIS A 250 10.87 16.28 9.27
C HIS A 250 11.40 17.66 9.74
N LYS A 251 11.13 18.03 10.99
CA LYS A 251 11.61 19.30 11.56
C LYS A 251 13.13 19.36 11.72
N SER A 252 13.81 18.22 11.62
CA SER A 252 15.26 18.11 11.82
C SER A 252 16.03 17.99 10.51
N LEU A 253 15.34 17.84 9.38
CA LEU A 253 15.87 17.83 8.02
C LEU A 253 15.83 19.22 7.41
#